data_ef2955ec7872106e9c0c29342e96f839
#
_entry.id   ef2955ec7872106e9c0c29342e96f839
#
_cell.length_a   1.000
_cell.length_b   1.000
_cell.length_c   1.000
_cell.angle_alpha   90.00
_cell.angle_beta   90.00
_cell.angle_gamma   90.00
#
_symmetry.space_group_name_H-M   'P 1'
#
loop_
_entity.id
_entity.type
_entity.pdbx_description
1 polymer ?
#
loop_
_entity_poly.entity_id
_entity_poly.type
_entity_poly.pdbx_seq_one_letter_code
_entity_poly.pdbx_strand_id
1 'polypeptide(L)'
;MRKNRLGNFPSMALDVTVDNAMVFYLGGTYNEVGKPNENYGRELLELFTTGIGWYTEGDVKEAARVLTGWKASRFNDQPAPKGIYNTWFDANKHDTGAKEFLGVTIPARTVDNNTEFQVLNEEVFELIKIIFRVRPDAAARFIARKAYLYFVYSSKGDVDESFVNDLAAEFRAANFDIKPMLK
;
A
#
# COMPACT_ATOMS: atom_id res chain seq x y z
N MET A 1 3.72 9.50 8.96
CA MET A 1 4.75 8.44 9.10
C MET A 1 5.36 8.32 10.49
N ARG A 2 5.80 9.38 11.20
CA ARG A 2 6.44 9.22 12.54
C ARG A 2 5.60 8.47 13.57
N LYS A 3 4.27 8.66 13.58
CA LYS A 3 3.35 7.99 14.52
C LYS A 3 3.26 6.46 14.29
N ASN A 4 3.47 5.99 13.05
CA ASN A 4 3.28 4.59 12.66
C ASN A 4 4.58 3.78 12.61
N ARG A 5 5.74 4.41 12.83
CA ARG A 5 7.07 3.79 12.66
C ARG A 5 7.32 2.52 13.50
N LEU A 6 6.61 2.36 14.62
CA LEU A 6 6.66 1.19 15.50
C LEU A 6 5.27 0.61 15.75
N GLY A 7 4.28 0.98 14.94
CA GLY A 7 2.91 0.52 15.02
C GLY A 7 2.61 -0.56 14.01
N ASN A 8 1.33 -0.63 13.62
CA ASN A 8 0.82 -1.62 12.70
C ASN A 8 1.24 -1.32 11.26
N PHE A 9 1.87 -2.28 10.59
CA PHE A 9 2.41 -2.11 9.25
C PHE A 9 1.32 -1.92 8.18
N PRO A 10 0.21 -2.68 8.15
CA PRO A 10 -0.93 -2.38 7.25
C PRO A 10 -1.44 -0.94 7.36
N SER A 11 -1.56 -0.40 8.55
CA SER A 11 -1.97 1.01 8.76
C SER A 11 -0.92 2.00 8.23
N MET A 12 0.37 1.68 8.41
CA MET A 12 1.44 2.48 7.82
C MET A 12 1.42 2.42 6.30
N ALA A 13 1.17 1.25 5.71
CA ALA A 13 1.05 1.08 4.27
C ALA A 13 -0.12 1.90 3.71
N LEU A 14 -1.28 1.94 4.40
CA LEU A 14 -2.40 2.81 4.03
C LEU A 14 -2.01 4.29 4.03
N ASP A 15 -1.41 4.78 5.12
CA ASP A 15 -0.98 6.18 5.23
C ASP A 15 0.03 6.55 4.13
N VAL A 16 0.91 5.63 3.74
CA VAL A 16 1.88 5.82 2.65
C VAL A 16 1.20 5.82 1.29
N THR A 17 0.22 4.93 1.08
CA THR A 17 -0.49 4.78 -0.20
C THR A 17 -1.18 6.07 -0.65
N VAL A 18 -1.78 6.80 0.29
CA VAL A 18 -2.46 8.06 0.02
C VAL A 18 -1.64 9.30 0.39
N ASP A 19 -0.38 9.10 0.76
CA ASP A 19 0.54 10.21 1.03
C ASP A 19 0.81 10.98 -0.26
N ASN A 20 0.76 12.29 -0.16
CA ASN A 20 0.92 13.19 -1.26
C ASN A 20 2.22 13.00 -2.06
N ALA A 21 3.34 12.84 -1.35
CA ALA A 21 4.62 12.61 -1.99
C ALA A 21 4.62 11.29 -2.77
N MET A 22 3.97 10.25 -2.23
CA MET A 22 3.88 8.95 -2.88
C MET A 22 2.97 8.97 -4.10
N VAL A 23 1.77 9.58 -3.99
CA VAL A 23 0.83 9.74 -5.11
C VAL A 23 1.49 10.53 -6.25
N PHE A 24 2.28 11.55 -5.93
CA PHE A 24 3.03 12.30 -6.93
C PHE A 24 4.18 11.50 -7.52
N TYR A 25 5.02 10.89 -6.68
CA TYR A 25 6.26 10.20 -7.08
C TYR A 25 6.00 9.02 -8.02
N LEU A 26 4.98 8.22 -7.75
CA LEU A 26 4.63 7.05 -8.56
C LEU A 26 3.54 7.30 -9.60
N GLY A 27 3.22 8.58 -9.86
CA GLY A 27 2.30 8.96 -10.93
C GLY A 27 0.84 8.63 -10.65
N GLY A 28 0.45 8.46 -9.38
CA GLY A 28 -0.93 8.19 -8.96
C GLY A 28 -1.91 9.28 -9.44
N THR A 29 -1.43 10.52 -9.57
CA THR A 29 -2.22 11.63 -10.14
C THR A 29 -2.78 11.34 -11.54
N TYR A 30 -2.12 10.49 -12.31
CA TYR A 30 -2.55 10.10 -13.66
C TYR A 30 -3.37 8.80 -13.67
N ASN A 31 -3.62 8.21 -12.50
CA ASN A 31 -4.40 7.00 -12.34
C ASN A 31 -5.90 7.35 -12.33
N GLU A 32 -6.59 7.07 -13.44
CA GLU A 32 -7.99 7.45 -13.66
C GLU A 32 -8.79 6.27 -14.19
N VAL A 33 -10.09 6.31 -13.96
CA VAL A 33 -11.04 5.36 -14.57
C VAL A 33 -10.86 5.33 -16.09
N GLY A 34 -10.81 4.13 -16.66
CA GLY A 34 -10.57 3.91 -18.09
C GLY A 34 -9.11 4.04 -18.53
N LYS A 35 -8.21 4.55 -17.67
CA LYS A 35 -6.76 4.63 -17.90
C LYS A 35 -6.00 4.36 -16.60
N PRO A 36 -6.15 3.16 -16.00
CA PRO A 36 -5.47 2.85 -14.77
C PRO A 36 -3.94 2.89 -14.95
N ASN A 37 -3.25 3.54 -14.02
CA ASN A 37 -1.80 3.57 -13.96
C ASN A 37 -1.33 2.49 -12.96
N GLU A 38 -0.75 1.43 -13.48
CA GLU A 38 -0.36 0.25 -12.71
C GLU A 38 0.88 0.47 -11.81
N ASN A 39 1.60 1.57 -12.00
CA ASN A 39 2.90 1.77 -11.38
C ASN A 39 2.84 1.62 -9.84
N TYR A 40 1.97 2.38 -9.17
CA TYR A 40 1.85 2.25 -7.71
C TYR A 40 1.33 0.88 -7.28
N GLY A 41 0.35 0.31 -7.98
CA GLY A 41 -0.17 -1.03 -7.67
C GLY A 41 0.93 -2.10 -7.70
N ARG A 42 1.82 -2.03 -8.67
CA ARG A 42 2.99 -2.89 -8.79
C ARG A 42 3.97 -2.69 -7.65
N GLU A 43 4.35 -1.45 -7.36
CA GLU A 43 5.29 -1.12 -6.29
C GLU A 43 4.74 -1.50 -4.90
N LEU A 44 3.44 -1.34 -4.68
CA LEU A 44 2.78 -1.79 -3.45
C LEU A 44 3.00 -3.28 -3.21
N LEU A 45 2.84 -4.10 -4.24
CA LEU A 45 3.00 -5.55 -4.14
C LEU A 45 4.48 -5.95 -4.11
N GLU A 46 5.27 -5.42 -5.04
CA GLU A 46 6.64 -5.86 -5.28
C GLU A 46 7.64 -5.31 -4.26
N LEU A 47 7.59 -4.00 -3.98
CA LEU A 47 8.58 -3.33 -3.14
C LEU A 47 8.13 -3.09 -1.72
N PHE A 48 6.81 -2.98 -1.47
CA PHE A 48 6.33 -2.52 -0.17
C PHE A 48 5.67 -3.61 0.67
N THR A 49 5.20 -4.72 0.07
CA THR A 49 4.46 -5.73 0.84
C THR A 49 4.93 -7.17 0.68
N THR A 50 4.76 -7.80 -0.48
CA THR A 50 4.95 -9.27 -0.63
C THR A 50 6.23 -9.67 -1.37
N GLY A 51 6.75 -8.78 -2.21
CA GLY A 51 7.79 -9.14 -3.17
C GLY A 51 7.25 -9.86 -4.41
N ILE A 52 8.14 -10.13 -5.37
CA ILE A 52 7.82 -10.79 -6.64
C ILE A 52 7.34 -12.23 -6.41
N GLY A 53 6.41 -12.70 -7.26
CA GLY A 53 5.98 -14.10 -7.32
C GLY A 53 4.73 -14.43 -6.50
N TRP A 54 4.13 -13.45 -5.81
CA TRP A 54 2.97 -13.66 -4.95
C TRP A 54 1.67 -13.03 -5.48
N TYR A 55 1.73 -12.45 -6.65
CA TYR A 55 0.63 -11.77 -7.34
C TYR A 55 0.73 -11.99 -8.86
N THR A 56 -0.31 -11.67 -9.58
CA THR A 56 -0.40 -11.72 -11.04
C THR A 56 -0.47 -10.30 -11.63
N GLU A 57 -0.28 -10.16 -12.94
CA GLU A 57 -0.53 -8.90 -13.66
C GLU A 57 -2.01 -8.47 -13.55
N GLY A 58 -2.92 -9.41 -13.43
CA GLY A 58 -4.33 -9.11 -13.13
C GLY A 58 -4.50 -8.41 -11.79
N ASP A 59 -3.81 -8.89 -10.74
CA ASP A 59 -3.85 -8.26 -9.42
C ASP A 59 -3.29 -6.83 -9.44
N VAL A 60 -2.23 -6.59 -10.21
CA VAL A 60 -1.65 -5.25 -10.40
C VAL A 60 -2.67 -4.29 -11.03
N LYS A 61 -3.39 -4.75 -12.07
CA LYS A 61 -4.45 -3.96 -12.71
C LYS A 61 -5.60 -3.66 -11.76
N GLU A 62 -6.05 -4.65 -11.00
CA GLU A 62 -7.13 -4.46 -10.03
C GLU A 62 -6.71 -3.52 -8.89
N ALA A 63 -5.47 -3.63 -8.40
CA ALA A 63 -4.92 -2.68 -7.44
C ALA A 63 -4.89 -1.24 -8.02
N ALA A 64 -4.49 -1.08 -9.27
CA ALA A 64 -4.51 0.22 -9.94
C ALA A 64 -5.94 0.78 -10.05
N ARG A 65 -6.96 -0.06 -10.34
CA ARG A 65 -8.37 0.34 -10.38
C ARG A 65 -8.87 0.82 -9.02
N VAL A 66 -8.50 0.14 -7.93
CA VAL A 66 -8.81 0.57 -6.55
C VAL A 66 -8.24 1.96 -6.27
N LEU A 67 -7.06 2.24 -6.79
CA LEU A 67 -6.31 3.47 -6.51
C LEU A 67 -6.60 4.61 -7.50
N THR A 68 -7.58 4.46 -8.39
CA THR A 68 -8.01 5.53 -9.30
C THR A 68 -8.65 6.70 -8.54
N GLY A 69 -8.51 7.91 -9.07
CA GLY A 69 -9.14 9.11 -8.53
C GLY A 69 -8.33 9.88 -7.49
N TRP A 70 -7.28 9.30 -6.92
CA TRP A 70 -6.38 10.02 -6.01
C TRP A 70 -5.47 10.97 -6.79
N LYS A 71 -5.47 12.24 -6.38
CA LYS A 71 -4.75 13.34 -7.03
C LYS A 71 -3.79 14.00 -6.06
N ALA A 72 -2.66 14.45 -6.57
CA ALA A 72 -1.70 15.24 -5.82
C ALA A 72 -1.32 16.50 -6.61
N SER A 73 -1.19 17.62 -5.94
CA SER A 73 -0.70 18.87 -6.53
C SER A 73 0.75 19.12 -6.11
N ARG A 74 1.55 19.53 -7.07
CA ARG A 74 2.95 19.91 -6.79
C ARG A 74 3.06 21.21 -6.02
N PHE A 75 2.09 22.13 -6.23
CA PHE A 75 1.99 23.37 -5.52
C PHE A 75 0.52 23.61 -5.19
N ASN A 76 0.26 24.00 -3.95
CA ASN A 76 -1.07 24.40 -3.58
C ASN A 76 -1.26 25.87 -3.97
N ASP A 77 -2.15 26.15 -4.92
CA ASP A 77 -2.52 27.50 -5.35
C ASP A 77 -3.42 28.22 -4.33
N GLN A 78 -3.83 27.51 -3.26
CA GLN A 78 -4.62 28.07 -2.16
C GLN A 78 -3.70 28.67 -1.08
N PRO A 79 -4.20 29.51 -0.18
CA PRO A 79 -3.40 30.29 0.78
C PRO A 79 -2.69 29.48 1.89
N ALA A 80 -2.59 28.18 1.78
CA ALA A 80 -1.71 27.36 2.62
C ALA A 80 -0.22 27.66 2.35
N PRO A 81 0.70 27.32 3.26
CA PRO A 81 2.11 27.59 3.05
C PRO A 81 2.59 27.02 1.71
N LYS A 82 3.23 27.87 0.91
CA LYS A 82 3.77 27.49 -0.40
C LYS A 82 4.67 26.26 -0.27
N GLY A 83 4.51 25.30 -1.17
CA GLY A 83 5.33 24.09 -1.20
C GLY A 83 4.78 22.92 -0.42
N ILE A 84 3.59 23.01 0.18
CA ILE A 84 2.88 21.85 0.73
C ILE A 84 2.07 21.20 -0.37
N TYR A 85 2.35 19.90 -0.58
CA TYR A 85 1.57 19.07 -1.48
C TYR A 85 0.29 18.61 -0.77
N ASN A 86 -0.84 18.70 -1.44
CA ASN A 86 -2.10 18.16 -0.96
C ASN A 86 -2.53 16.98 -1.84
N THR A 87 -2.99 15.93 -1.19
CA THR A 87 -3.72 14.86 -1.84
C THR A 87 -5.21 15.16 -1.70
N TRP A 88 -5.96 14.94 -2.77
CA TRP A 88 -7.42 14.97 -2.76
C TRP A 88 -7.96 13.85 -3.63
N PHE A 89 -9.24 13.58 -3.48
CA PHE A 89 -9.93 12.54 -4.23
C PHE A 89 -10.90 13.18 -5.24
N ASP A 90 -10.76 12.78 -6.52
CA ASP A 90 -11.71 13.13 -7.58
C ASP A 90 -12.61 11.93 -7.88
N ALA A 91 -13.82 11.95 -7.36
CA ALA A 91 -14.80 10.87 -7.50
C ALA A 91 -15.16 10.58 -8.98
N ASN A 92 -15.10 11.61 -9.87
CA ASN A 92 -15.39 11.44 -11.29
C ASN A 92 -14.27 10.67 -12.04
N LYS A 93 -13.12 10.51 -11.41
CA LYS A 93 -11.96 9.80 -11.94
C LYS A 93 -11.76 8.41 -11.30
N HIS A 94 -12.63 8.04 -10.36
CA HIS A 94 -12.56 6.76 -9.70
C HIS A 94 -13.35 5.67 -10.44
N ASP A 95 -12.77 4.47 -10.51
CA ASP A 95 -13.43 3.28 -11.02
C ASP A 95 -14.33 2.67 -9.95
N THR A 96 -15.64 2.81 -10.12
CA THR A 96 -16.66 2.35 -9.16
C THR A 96 -17.07 0.88 -9.35
N GLY A 97 -16.57 0.19 -10.38
CA GLY A 97 -16.87 -1.21 -10.65
C GLY A 97 -16.30 -2.15 -9.57
N ALA A 98 -16.82 -3.35 -9.49
CA ALA A 98 -16.22 -4.40 -8.65
C ALA A 98 -14.80 -4.72 -9.12
N LYS A 99 -13.91 -5.09 -8.18
CA LYS A 99 -12.51 -5.43 -8.45
C LYS A 99 -12.21 -6.81 -7.86
N GLU A 100 -11.49 -7.64 -8.61
CA GLU A 100 -11.04 -8.96 -8.17
C GLU A 100 -9.55 -8.92 -7.86
N PHE A 101 -9.19 -8.87 -6.58
CA PHE A 101 -7.80 -8.72 -6.13
C PHE A 101 -7.37 -9.90 -5.26
N LEU A 102 -6.30 -10.60 -5.65
CA LEU A 102 -5.78 -11.80 -5.00
C LEU A 102 -6.86 -12.87 -4.73
N GLY A 103 -7.86 -12.98 -5.62
CA GLY A 103 -8.99 -13.90 -5.49
C GLY A 103 -10.08 -13.43 -4.51
N VAL A 104 -10.09 -12.17 -4.13
CA VAL A 104 -11.10 -11.57 -3.26
C VAL A 104 -11.81 -10.44 -4.00
N THR A 105 -13.13 -10.45 -3.98
CA THR A 105 -13.95 -9.39 -4.57
C THR A 105 -14.05 -8.18 -3.64
N ILE A 106 -13.63 -7.01 -4.14
CA ILE A 106 -13.95 -5.71 -3.57
C ILE A 106 -15.23 -5.23 -4.29
N PRO A 107 -16.35 -5.04 -3.58
CA PRO A 107 -17.64 -4.75 -4.22
C PRO A 107 -17.65 -3.44 -5.00
N ALA A 108 -18.50 -3.39 -6.04
CA ALA A 108 -18.81 -2.13 -6.72
C ALA A 108 -19.49 -1.15 -5.75
N ARG A 109 -19.33 0.14 -6.01
CA ARG A 109 -19.97 1.19 -5.23
C ARG A 109 -20.61 2.27 -6.09
N THR A 110 -21.42 3.10 -5.48
CA THR A 110 -21.97 4.31 -6.09
C THR A 110 -21.17 5.52 -5.64
N VAL A 111 -21.08 6.53 -6.50
CA VAL A 111 -20.52 7.85 -6.13
C VAL A 111 -21.57 8.65 -5.36
N ASP A 112 -21.22 9.12 -4.17
CA ASP A 112 -22.04 9.99 -3.32
C ASP A 112 -21.17 11.01 -2.56
N ASN A 113 -21.77 11.75 -1.64
CA ASN A 113 -21.06 12.77 -0.86
C ASN A 113 -19.98 12.19 0.10
N ASN A 114 -20.00 10.89 0.36
CA ASN A 114 -19.06 10.19 1.23
C ASN A 114 -18.04 9.36 0.44
N THR A 115 -18.00 9.47 -0.89
CA THR A 115 -17.21 8.58 -1.77
C THR A 115 -15.73 8.56 -1.39
N GLU A 116 -15.12 9.72 -1.09
CA GLU A 116 -13.70 9.75 -0.67
C GLU A 116 -13.45 8.91 0.58
N PHE A 117 -14.29 9.08 1.61
CA PHE A 117 -14.18 8.34 2.86
C PHE A 117 -14.40 6.84 2.66
N GLN A 118 -15.41 6.47 1.86
CA GLN A 118 -15.72 5.08 1.55
C GLN A 118 -14.60 4.43 0.75
N VAL A 119 -14.07 5.09 -0.30
CA VAL A 119 -12.96 4.58 -1.09
C VAL A 119 -11.72 4.38 -0.23
N LEU A 120 -11.38 5.34 0.64
CA LEU A 120 -10.23 5.20 1.52
C LEU A 120 -10.36 3.99 2.45
N ASN A 121 -11.50 3.83 3.12
CA ASN A 121 -11.67 2.85 4.19
C ASN A 121 -12.13 1.48 3.70
N GLU A 122 -12.94 1.41 2.63
CA GLU A 122 -13.57 0.20 2.17
C GLU A 122 -12.91 -0.38 0.92
N GLU A 123 -12.15 0.42 0.17
CA GLU A 123 -11.40 -0.07 -0.98
C GLU A 123 -9.88 -0.01 -0.75
N VAL A 124 -9.30 1.15 -0.50
CA VAL A 124 -7.84 1.25 -0.37
C VAL A 124 -7.35 0.50 0.87
N PHE A 125 -8.03 0.66 2.01
CA PHE A 125 -7.65 -0.10 3.21
C PHE A 125 -8.00 -1.59 3.08
N GLU A 126 -9.10 -1.94 2.41
CA GLU A 126 -9.42 -3.35 2.13
C GLU A 126 -8.40 -3.98 1.19
N LEU A 127 -7.96 -3.29 0.14
CA LEU A 127 -6.85 -3.73 -0.72
C LEU A 127 -5.63 -4.13 0.12
N ILE A 128 -5.21 -3.25 1.04
CA ILE A 128 -4.08 -3.52 1.93
C ILE A 128 -4.36 -4.71 2.86
N LYS A 129 -5.52 -4.75 3.50
CA LYS A 129 -5.90 -5.88 4.37
C LYS A 129 -5.93 -7.22 3.63
N ILE A 130 -6.39 -7.24 2.38
CA ILE A 130 -6.40 -8.44 1.54
C ILE A 130 -4.98 -8.98 1.36
N ILE A 131 -3.97 -8.12 1.11
CA ILE A 131 -2.57 -8.55 0.98
C ILE A 131 -2.13 -9.33 2.22
N PHE A 132 -2.33 -8.77 3.41
CA PHE A 132 -1.88 -9.39 4.66
C PHE A 132 -2.74 -10.59 5.10
N ARG A 133 -3.98 -10.68 4.64
CA ARG A 133 -4.88 -11.81 4.89
C ARG A 133 -4.60 -12.99 3.96
N VAL A 134 -4.37 -12.73 2.68
CA VAL A 134 -4.22 -13.76 1.65
C VAL A 134 -2.76 -14.19 1.48
N ARG A 135 -1.82 -13.32 1.74
CA ARG A 135 -0.36 -13.57 1.63
C ARG A 135 0.39 -13.26 2.93
N PRO A 136 -0.09 -13.73 4.10
CA PRO A 136 0.49 -13.34 5.39
C PRO A 136 1.96 -13.72 5.52
N ASP A 137 2.33 -14.93 5.09
CA ASP A 137 3.71 -15.42 5.22
C ASP A 137 4.66 -14.71 4.25
N ALA A 138 4.21 -14.47 3.02
CA ALA A 138 5.00 -13.73 2.03
C ALA A 138 5.27 -12.29 2.52
N ALA A 139 4.22 -11.60 2.98
CA ALA A 139 4.33 -10.24 3.48
C ALA A 139 5.22 -10.18 4.73
N ALA A 140 5.01 -11.08 5.70
CA ALA A 140 5.82 -11.11 6.92
C ALA A 140 7.29 -11.33 6.62
N ARG A 141 7.61 -12.35 5.80
CA ARG A 141 8.99 -12.69 5.45
C ARG A 141 9.67 -11.57 4.63
N PHE A 142 8.95 -10.96 3.70
CA PHE A 142 9.49 -9.87 2.89
C PHE A 142 9.89 -8.67 3.76
N ILE A 143 9.04 -8.26 4.69
CA ILE A 143 9.30 -7.14 5.58
C ILE A 143 10.37 -7.49 6.62
N ALA A 144 10.31 -8.67 7.22
CA ALA A 144 11.33 -9.14 8.17
C ALA A 144 12.73 -9.19 7.51
N ARG A 145 12.81 -9.66 6.27
CA ARG A 145 14.09 -9.69 5.51
C ARG A 145 14.62 -8.29 5.24
N LYS A 146 13.76 -7.33 4.95
CA LYS A 146 14.17 -5.92 4.81
C LYS A 146 14.68 -5.34 6.13
N ALA A 147 14.00 -5.64 7.24
CA ALA A 147 14.43 -5.22 8.57
C ALA A 147 15.79 -5.84 8.93
N TYR A 148 15.99 -7.13 8.69
CA TYR A 148 17.25 -7.83 8.89
C TYR A 148 18.39 -7.16 8.10
N LEU A 149 18.20 -6.94 6.80
CA LEU A 149 19.20 -6.30 5.93
C LEU A 149 19.54 -4.87 6.36
N TYR A 150 18.61 -4.17 6.95
CA TYR A 150 18.81 -2.79 7.38
C TYR A 150 19.49 -2.69 8.76
N PHE A 151 19.07 -3.51 9.74
CA PHE A 151 19.48 -3.37 11.12
C PHE A 151 20.59 -4.35 11.55
N VAL A 152 20.70 -5.50 10.91
CA VAL A 152 21.63 -6.57 11.33
C VAL A 152 22.76 -6.71 10.33
N TYR A 153 22.46 -6.90 9.05
CA TYR A 153 23.48 -7.19 8.05
C TYR A 153 23.08 -6.72 6.65
N SER A 154 23.91 -5.91 6.03
CA SER A 154 23.61 -5.26 4.75
C SER A 154 23.97 -6.07 3.49
N SER A 155 24.73 -7.17 3.60
CA SER A 155 25.12 -7.97 2.45
C SER A 155 24.02 -8.97 2.06
N LYS A 156 23.60 -8.95 0.79
CA LYS A 156 22.54 -9.81 0.29
C LYS A 156 22.96 -11.29 0.16
N GLY A 157 24.28 -11.58 0.23
CA GLY A 157 24.82 -12.92 0.00
C GLY A 157 24.77 -13.85 1.21
N ASP A 158 24.76 -13.30 2.43
CA ASP A 158 24.91 -14.07 3.68
C ASP A 158 23.74 -13.81 4.65
N VAL A 159 22.52 -13.81 4.14
CA VAL A 159 21.34 -13.64 4.97
C VAL A 159 21.08 -14.90 5.76
N ASP A 160 20.99 -14.79 7.09
CA ASP A 160 20.49 -15.88 7.92
C ASP A 160 18.98 -16.03 7.73
N GLU A 161 18.60 -16.92 6.83
CA GLU A 161 17.19 -17.17 6.49
C GLU A 161 16.41 -17.80 7.66
N SER A 162 17.09 -18.51 8.59
CA SER A 162 16.45 -19.02 9.81
C SER A 162 16.03 -17.86 10.71
N PHE A 163 16.94 -16.92 10.96
CA PHE A 163 16.65 -15.74 11.75
C PHE A 163 15.56 -14.86 11.10
N VAL A 164 15.61 -14.70 9.77
CA VAL A 164 14.55 -13.96 9.04
C VAL A 164 13.18 -14.63 9.21
N ASN A 165 13.13 -15.97 9.21
CA ASN A 165 11.88 -16.72 9.41
C ASN A 165 11.36 -16.54 10.85
N ASP A 166 12.22 -16.51 11.86
CA ASP A 166 11.82 -16.25 13.24
C ASP A 166 11.26 -14.82 13.40
N LEU A 167 11.94 -13.81 12.83
CA LEU A 167 11.43 -12.44 12.78
C LEU A 167 10.07 -12.35 12.08
N ALA A 168 9.89 -13.06 10.97
CA ALA A 168 8.64 -13.09 10.23
C ALA A 168 7.51 -13.74 11.04
N ALA A 169 7.81 -14.81 11.78
CA ALA A 169 6.85 -15.47 12.66
C ALA A 169 6.38 -14.54 13.79
N GLU A 170 7.33 -13.85 14.45
CA GLU A 170 7.00 -12.84 15.48
C GLU A 170 6.17 -11.68 14.91
N PHE A 171 6.55 -11.17 13.76
CA PHE A 171 5.82 -10.09 13.09
C PHE A 171 4.38 -10.50 12.74
N ARG A 172 4.20 -11.72 12.23
CA ARG A 172 2.87 -12.26 11.92
C ARG A 172 2.05 -12.50 13.19
N ALA A 173 2.65 -13.11 14.23
CA ALA A 173 2.00 -13.37 15.50
C ALA A 173 1.53 -12.08 16.21
N ALA A 174 2.27 -10.99 16.02
CA ALA A 174 1.92 -9.66 16.48
C ALA A 174 0.91 -8.92 15.58
N ASN A 175 0.22 -9.61 14.68
CA ASN A 175 -0.70 -9.02 13.70
C ASN A 175 -0.06 -7.87 12.90
N PHE A 176 1.17 -8.06 12.50
CA PHE A 176 2.00 -7.12 11.75
C PHE A 176 2.32 -5.80 12.51
N ASP A 177 2.35 -5.83 13.82
CA ASP A 177 2.94 -4.74 14.60
C ASP A 177 4.47 -4.81 14.52
N ILE A 178 5.09 -3.67 14.18
CA ILE A 178 6.54 -3.58 13.92
C ILE A 178 7.35 -3.73 15.20
N LYS A 179 6.88 -3.17 16.31
CA LYS A 179 7.62 -3.10 17.57
C LYS A 179 8.04 -4.46 18.15
N PRO A 180 7.18 -5.51 18.21
CA PRO A 180 7.60 -6.84 18.66
C PRO A 180 8.72 -7.43 17.81
N MET A 181 8.63 -7.32 16.49
CA MET A 181 9.68 -7.82 15.57
C MET A 181 11.05 -7.16 15.79
N LEU A 182 11.11 -5.94 16.31
CA LEU A 182 12.36 -5.18 16.53
C LEU A 182 12.92 -5.28 17.96
N LYS A 183 12.36 -6.12 18.83
CA LYS A 183 12.85 -6.39 20.20
C LYS A 183 13.80 -7.58 20.23
#